data_74e6766885a7c0d80a048d7f7190cf91
#
_entry.id   74e6766885a7c0d80a048d7f7190cf91
#
_cell.length_a   1.000
_cell.length_b   1.000
_cell.length_c   1.000
_cell.angle_alpha   90.00
_cell.angle_beta   90.00
_cell.angle_gamma   90.00
#
_symmetry.space_group_name_H-M   'P 1'
#
loop_
_entity.id
_entity.type
_entity.pdbx_description
1 polymer ?
#
loop_
_entity_poly.entity_id
_entity_poly.type
_entity_poly.pdbx_seq_one_letter_code
_entity_poly.pdbx_strand_id
1 'polypeptide(L)'
;KYAQIIVRDFVSGAMENTTAVSHAESAYQGADALNDQNYWEPIIAHELAHHWFGDLVTTESWANLTVNESFANYSEYLWIAHKYGKDAADYHLSNNTLQYQHRDDDFVKDLVRFGYEVRDDMFDLVSYNKGGAILHMLRRYLGDDAFFQGITDYLKTNEYGTGEAHQLRLSLEKISGKDLSWFFNQWYFSHGNPTVKVEKQYDAYKKQLSVRILQTQDEKLYFQFPLDIDIYQENKATRHTVWVKARGENTFNFPISKAPDLVNINPEGVILMEEQDPKTVKEYLYQVQHAPDLKSRMQAITALGESEGKEVLLAALHDPYFKVRNAALERLSDYPLSRKELAQVKKLATSDPENLTKSAAIWLLAGSKENKHYASLYEKALNIPSGAVKNAALNAIARTNPKQAKNFLEKANPKDLDIDELAGLTGVIADNKMTQYLPTLMPYLVNYPFLEEDNPQIAADFKKAYLWAMSL
;
A
#
# COMPACT_ATOMS: atom_id res chain seq x y z
N LYS A 1 15.30 -20.21 21.30
CA LYS A 1 14.72 -20.75 20.05
C LYS A 1 13.50 -19.88 19.69
N TYR A 2 13.28 -19.68 18.41
CA TYR A 2 12.10 -19.00 17.86
C TYR A 2 11.31 -20.00 17.02
N ALA A 3 10.00 -20.06 17.20
CA ALA A 3 9.09 -20.94 16.49
C ALA A 3 7.92 -20.12 15.94
N GLN A 4 7.41 -20.52 14.79
CA GLN A 4 6.19 -20.02 14.20
C GLN A 4 5.20 -21.18 14.11
N ILE A 5 3.97 -20.97 14.57
CA ILE A 5 2.93 -22.00 14.69
C ILE A 5 1.70 -21.53 13.96
N ILE A 6 1.26 -22.25 12.94
CA ILE A 6 0.00 -21.97 12.25
C ILE A 6 -1.13 -22.63 13.04
N VAL A 7 -2.13 -21.86 13.43
CA VAL A 7 -3.27 -22.28 14.26
C VAL A 7 -4.56 -22.12 13.47
N ARG A 8 -5.41 -23.15 13.47
CA ARG A 8 -6.74 -23.09 12.87
C ARG A 8 -7.70 -22.31 13.76
N ASP A 9 -8.67 -21.66 13.14
CA ASP A 9 -9.71 -20.85 13.80
C ASP A 9 -9.10 -19.86 14.82
N PHE A 10 -7.95 -19.26 14.47
CA PHE A 10 -7.29 -18.28 15.30
C PHE A 10 -8.07 -16.95 15.26
N VAL A 11 -8.34 -16.38 16.43
CA VAL A 11 -9.21 -15.20 16.58
C VAL A 11 -8.58 -13.89 16.08
N SER A 12 -7.28 -13.90 15.82
CA SER A 12 -6.50 -12.74 15.34
C SER A 12 -5.66 -13.15 14.14
N GLY A 13 -5.07 -12.20 13.42
CA GLY A 13 -4.14 -12.49 12.34
C GLY A 13 -2.92 -13.25 12.82
N ALA A 14 -2.24 -12.72 13.85
CA ALA A 14 -1.13 -13.37 14.52
C ALA A 14 -1.04 -12.92 16.00
N MET A 15 -0.08 -13.47 16.75
CA MET A 15 0.17 -13.16 18.15
C MET A 15 1.62 -13.47 18.51
N GLU A 16 2.28 -12.54 19.13
CA GLU A 16 3.69 -12.53 19.46
C GLU A 16 4.11 -13.41 20.64
N ASN A 17 3.39 -14.47 20.97
CA ASN A 17 3.72 -15.31 22.12
C ASN A 17 5.23 -15.58 22.18
N THR A 18 5.85 -15.21 23.29
CA THR A 18 7.31 -15.19 23.46
C THR A 18 7.97 -16.49 22.99
N THR A 19 8.79 -16.42 21.98
CA THR A 19 9.51 -17.54 21.32
C THR A 19 8.64 -18.58 20.58
N ALA A 20 7.30 -18.45 20.58
CA ALA A 20 6.37 -19.38 19.94
C ALA A 20 5.19 -18.64 19.29
N VAL A 21 5.50 -17.80 18.31
CA VAL A 21 4.54 -16.93 17.61
C VAL A 21 3.44 -17.75 16.95
N SER A 22 2.20 -17.37 17.18
CA SER A 22 1.02 -17.98 16.55
C SER A 22 0.60 -17.16 15.33
N HIS A 23 0.24 -17.84 14.24
CA HIS A 23 -0.29 -17.24 13.01
C HIS A 23 -1.61 -17.89 12.65
N ALA A 24 -2.55 -17.13 12.10
CA ALA A 24 -3.76 -17.66 11.51
C ALA A 24 -3.46 -18.55 10.31
N GLU A 25 -4.42 -19.38 9.93
CA GLU A 25 -4.26 -20.32 8.80
C GLU A 25 -4.08 -19.64 7.44
N SER A 26 -4.44 -18.37 7.30
CA SER A 26 -4.13 -17.51 6.14
C SER A 26 -2.61 -17.33 5.90
N ALA A 27 -1.78 -17.62 6.90
CA ALA A 27 -0.32 -17.73 6.73
C ALA A 27 0.09 -18.87 5.78
N TYR A 28 -0.79 -19.83 5.55
CA TYR A 28 -0.52 -20.95 4.63
C TYR A 28 -0.82 -20.54 3.19
N GLN A 29 0.22 -20.32 2.41
CA GLN A 29 0.11 -20.00 0.99
C GLN A 29 0.55 -21.20 0.13
N GLY A 30 -0.19 -21.48 -0.95
CA GLY A 30 0.19 -22.48 -1.96
C GLY A 30 1.47 -22.06 -2.71
N ALA A 31 2.11 -23.03 -3.36
CA ALA A 31 3.36 -22.78 -4.08
C ALA A 31 3.21 -21.73 -5.20
N ASP A 32 2.10 -21.73 -5.92
CA ASP A 32 1.85 -20.79 -7.02
C ASP A 32 1.57 -19.37 -6.49
N ALA A 33 0.84 -19.24 -5.36
CA ALA A 33 0.64 -17.97 -4.68
C ALA A 33 1.95 -17.37 -4.17
N LEU A 34 2.84 -18.20 -3.61
CA LEU A 34 4.18 -17.78 -3.18
C LEU A 34 5.08 -17.32 -4.34
N ASN A 35 4.87 -17.86 -5.55
CA ASN A 35 5.54 -17.39 -6.77
C ASN A 35 5.05 -16.01 -7.22
N ASP A 36 3.87 -15.58 -6.78
CA ASP A 36 3.31 -14.27 -7.08
C ASP A 36 3.73 -13.25 -6.04
N GLN A 37 3.46 -13.53 -4.77
CA GLN A 37 3.88 -12.68 -3.65
C GLN A 37 3.74 -13.44 -2.31
N ASN A 38 4.70 -13.28 -1.40
CA ASN A 38 4.53 -13.72 -0.02
C ASN A 38 3.79 -12.65 0.78
N TYR A 39 2.47 -12.78 0.90
CA TYR A 39 1.62 -11.80 1.60
C TYR A 39 1.80 -11.83 3.12
N TRP A 40 2.29 -12.95 3.68
CA TRP A 40 2.41 -13.12 5.13
C TRP A 40 3.76 -12.67 5.70
N GLU A 41 4.75 -12.44 4.85
CA GLU A 41 6.09 -12.07 5.29
C GLU A 41 6.17 -10.76 6.09
N PRO A 42 5.43 -9.69 5.77
CA PRO A 42 5.37 -8.50 6.61
C PRO A 42 4.88 -8.81 8.02
N ILE A 43 3.85 -9.66 8.16
CA ILE A 43 3.28 -10.06 9.45
C ILE A 43 4.31 -10.87 10.26
N ILE A 44 5.09 -11.74 9.62
CA ILE A 44 6.19 -12.45 10.29
C ILE A 44 7.22 -11.45 10.85
N ALA A 45 7.53 -10.38 10.13
CA ALA A 45 8.45 -9.35 10.59
C ALA A 45 7.84 -8.53 11.75
N HIS A 46 6.53 -8.24 11.70
CA HIS A 46 5.75 -7.63 12.75
C HIS A 46 5.85 -8.43 14.06
N GLU A 47 5.46 -9.68 14.02
CA GLU A 47 5.48 -10.56 15.20
C GLU A 47 6.89 -10.79 15.75
N LEU A 48 7.90 -10.81 14.87
CA LEU A 48 9.29 -10.90 15.32
C LEU A 48 9.72 -9.64 16.08
N ALA A 49 9.29 -8.45 15.63
CA ALA A 49 9.64 -7.18 16.25
C ALA A 49 9.07 -7.04 17.67
N HIS A 50 7.93 -7.65 17.93
CA HIS A 50 7.32 -7.68 19.27
C HIS A 50 8.22 -8.31 20.34
N HIS A 51 9.20 -9.14 19.97
CA HIS A 51 10.16 -9.67 20.95
C HIS A 51 11.00 -8.57 21.63
N TRP A 52 11.11 -7.40 21.00
CA TRP A 52 11.71 -6.20 21.59
C TRP A 52 10.64 -5.20 22.05
N PHE A 53 9.64 -4.94 21.21
CA PHE A 53 8.56 -3.97 21.45
C PHE A 53 7.27 -4.70 21.83
N GLY A 54 7.22 -5.19 23.06
CA GLY A 54 6.15 -6.02 23.61
C GLY A 54 6.66 -6.98 24.67
N ASP A 55 7.54 -7.91 24.28
CA ASP A 55 8.08 -8.93 25.20
C ASP A 55 9.21 -8.40 26.09
N LEU A 56 10.22 -7.73 25.50
CA LEU A 56 11.35 -7.19 26.27
C LEU A 56 10.94 -5.93 27.03
N VAL A 57 10.22 -5.04 26.39
CA VAL A 57 9.64 -3.83 26.98
C VAL A 57 8.15 -3.84 26.67
N THR A 58 7.33 -4.06 27.67
CA THR A 58 5.86 -4.12 27.54
C THR A 58 5.28 -2.72 27.69
N THR A 59 4.20 -2.41 27.00
CA THR A 59 3.48 -1.14 27.21
C THR A 59 3.01 -1.00 28.66
N GLU A 60 3.14 0.20 29.24
CA GLU A 60 2.76 0.46 30.65
C GLU A 60 1.26 0.25 30.86
N SER A 61 0.45 0.66 29.89
CA SER A 61 -1.00 0.49 29.85
C SER A 61 -1.47 0.43 28.41
N TRP A 62 -2.68 -0.04 28.16
CA TRP A 62 -3.28 -0.06 26.83
C TRP A 62 -3.28 1.34 26.17
N ALA A 63 -3.30 2.42 26.97
CA ALA A 63 -3.20 3.79 26.46
C ALA A 63 -1.94 4.05 25.65
N ASN A 64 -0.84 3.35 25.97
CA ASN A 64 0.46 3.45 25.32
C ASN A 64 0.74 2.30 24.33
N LEU A 65 -0.28 1.61 23.84
CA LEU A 65 -0.13 0.44 22.95
C LEU A 65 0.76 0.76 21.71
N THR A 66 0.82 2.01 21.31
CA THR A 66 1.69 2.51 20.22
C THR A 66 3.17 2.11 20.40
N VAL A 67 3.68 2.00 21.63
CA VAL A 67 5.10 1.61 21.84
C VAL A 67 5.36 0.13 21.56
N ASN A 68 4.30 -0.68 21.39
CA ASN A 68 4.36 -2.05 20.90
C ASN A 68 3.98 -2.06 19.40
N GLU A 69 2.74 -1.78 19.07
CA GLU A 69 2.15 -2.02 17.76
C GLU A 69 2.68 -1.11 16.65
N SER A 70 2.94 0.17 16.96
CA SER A 70 3.50 1.05 15.93
C SER A 70 4.92 0.65 15.54
N PHE A 71 5.71 0.13 16.50
CA PHE A 71 7.06 -0.38 16.20
C PHE A 71 7.01 -1.69 15.42
N ALA A 72 6.11 -2.59 15.77
CA ALA A 72 5.91 -3.83 15.04
C ALA A 72 5.47 -3.55 13.59
N ASN A 73 4.47 -2.69 13.39
CA ASN A 73 4.03 -2.24 12.07
C ASN A 73 5.15 -1.54 11.28
N TYR A 74 5.93 -0.67 11.92
CA TYR A 74 7.06 -0.02 11.23
C TYR A 74 8.19 -1.00 10.90
N SER A 75 8.32 -2.08 11.64
CA SER A 75 9.30 -3.15 11.35
C SER A 75 8.97 -3.91 10.07
N GLU A 76 7.71 -3.98 9.66
CA GLU A 76 7.29 -4.46 8.34
C GLU A 76 7.95 -3.61 7.23
N TYR A 77 7.86 -2.28 7.34
CA TYR A 77 8.52 -1.34 6.42
C TYR A 77 10.03 -1.58 6.38
N LEU A 78 10.68 -1.72 7.55
CA LEU A 78 12.13 -1.91 7.65
C LEU A 78 12.57 -3.23 6.99
N TRP A 79 11.82 -4.30 7.21
CA TRP A 79 12.07 -5.60 6.58
C TRP A 79 11.91 -5.54 5.07
N ILE A 80 10.80 -4.98 4.60
CA ILE A 80 10.52 -4.84 3.16
C ILE A 80 11.60 -3.99 2.48
N ALA A 81 12.02 -2.89 3.11
CA ALA A 81 13.09 -2.04 2.60
C ALA A 81 14.43 -2.80 2.47
N HIS A 82 14.75 -3.64 3.46
CA HIS A 82 15.95 -4.45 3.46
C HIS A 82 15.94 -5.53 2.35
N LYS A 83 14.81 -6.21 2.19
CA LYS A 83 14.71 -7.37 1.29
C LYS A 83 14.34 -7.01 -0.14
N TYR A 84 13.41 -6.10 -0.31
CA TYR A 84 12.79 -5.79 -1.61
C TYR A 84 13.08 -4.37 -2.12
N GLY A 85 13.76 -3.57 -1.30
CA GLY A 85 14.15 -2.21 -1.66
C GLY A 85 13.12 -1.14 -1.30
N LYS A 86 13.53 0.11 -1.56
CA LYS A 86 12.79 1.31 -1.11
C LYS A 86 11.38 1.41 -1.69
N ASP A 87 11.21 1.19 -3.00
CA ASP A 87 9.90 1.31 -3.65
C ASP A 87 8.87 0.35 -3.05
N ALA A 88 9.27 -0.89 -2.73
CA ALA A 88 8.39 -1.85 -2.10
C ALA A 88 7.98 -1.43 -0.67
N ALA A 89 8.92 -0.90 0.11
CA ALA A 89 8.66 -0.41 1.45
C ALA A 89 7.78 0.85 1.43
N ASP A 90 8.08 1.80 0.54
CA ASP A 90 7.28 3.02 0.37
C ASP A 90 5.85 2.69 -0.09
N TYR A 91 5.67 1.66 -0.92
CA TYR A 91 4.35 1.17 -1.30
C TYR A 91 3.58 0.61 -0.10
N HIS A 92 4.23 -0.21 0.73
CA HIS A 92 3.64 -0.75 1.95
C HIS A 92 3.22 0.37 2.92
N LEU A 93 4.12 1.30 3.22
CA LEU A 93 3.84 2.44 4.10
C LEU A 93 2.72 3.33 3.56
N SER A 94 2.71 3.58 2.25
CA SER A 94 1.65 4.37 1.59
C SER A 94 0.29 3.70 1.73
N ASN A 95 0.19 2.37 1.55
CA ASN A 95 -1.05 1.64 1.73
C ASN A 95 -1.55 1.71 3.19
N ASN A 96 -0.65 1.50 4.17
CA ASN A 96 -0.99 1.65 5.58
C ASN A 96 -1.52 3.06 5.88
N THR A 97 -0.85 4.09 5.37
CA THR A 97 -1.27 5.48 5.52
C THR A 97 -2.65 5.73 4.92
N LEU A 98 -2.91 5.24 3.70
CA LEU A 98 -4.20 5.38 3.04
C LEU A 98 -5.33 4.67 3.79
N GLN A 99 -5.08 3.47 4.32
CA GLN A 99 -6.08 2.76 5.15
C GLN A 99 -6.49 3.59 6.37
N TYR A 100 -5.54 4.21 7.07
CA TYR A 100 -5.83 5.12 8.17
C TYR A 100 -6.63 6.34 7.72
N GLN A 101 -6.23 7.00 6.64
CA GLN A 101 -6.86 8.22 6.13
C GLN A 101 -8.30 8.02 5.61
N HIS A 102 -8.68 6.79 5.24
CA HIS A 102 -10.05 6.46 4.80
C HIS A 102 -10.99 6.04 5.93
N ARG A 103 -10.59 6.17 7.20
CA ARG A 103 -11.40 5.84 8.37
C ARG A 103 -11.75 7.09 9.17
N ASP A 104 -12.97 7.62 8.97
CA ASP A 104 -13.45 8.85 9.65
C ASP A 104 -13.41 8.74 11.18
N ASP A 105 -13.77 7.58 11.72
CA ASP A 105 -13.80 7.34 13.17
C ASP A 105 -12.43 7.37 13.83
N ASP A 106 -11.37 7.02 13.09
CA ASP A 106 -10.00 6.99 13.60
C ASP A 106 -9.32 8.36 13.57
N PHE A 107 -9.83 9.28 12.74
CA PHE A 107 -9.24 10.61 12.59
C PHE A 107 -9.32 11.46 13.87
N VAL A 108 -10.29 11.23 14.73
CA VAL A 108 -10.49 11.96 15.98
C VAL A 108 -9.82 11.34 17.19
N LYS A 109 -9.05 10.26 17.02
CA LYS A 109 -8.36 9.56 18.10
C LYS A 109 -6.90 9.98 18.22
N ASP A 110 -6.46 10.27 19.45
CA ASP A 110 -5.04 10.46 19.76
C ASP A 110 -4.31 9.11 19.69
N LEU A 111 -3.01 9.13 19.40
CA LEU A 111 -2.20 7.91 19.37
C LEU A 111 -2.03 7.33 20.79
N VAL A 112 -1.78 8.18 21.77
CA VAL A 112 -1.83 7.83 23.20
C VAL A 112 -3.13 8.34 23.78
N ARG A 113 -3.99 7.44 24.25
CA ARG A 113 -5.32 7.79 24.76
C ARG A 113 -5.74 6.93 25.93
N PHE A 114 -6.21 7.57 27.01
CA PHE A 114 -6.67 6.91 28.24
C PHE A 114 -8.21 6.75 28.29
N GLY A 115 -8.93 7.28 27.30
CA GLY A 115 -10.40 7.29 27.25
C GLY A 115 -11.00 6.09 26.49
N TYR A 116 -10.35 4.92 26.50
CA TYR A 116 -10.89 3.70 25.92
C TYR A 116 -11.88 3.01 26.88
N GLU A 117 -12.93 2.35 26.34
CA GLU A 117 -13.90 1.62 27.15
C GLU A 117 -13.45 0.18 27.41
N VAL A 118 -12.91 -0.48 26.39
CA VAL A 118 -12.32 -1.82 26.47
C VAL A 118 -10.96 -1.82 25.77
N ARG A 119 -10.10 -2.77 26.15
CA ARG A 119 -8.75 -2.86 25.58
C ARG A 119 -8.76 -2.94 24.05
N ASP A 120 -9.76 -3.64 23.50
CA ASP A 120 -9.85 -3.91 22.06
C ASP A 120 -10.07 -2.62 21.23
N ASP A 121 -10.55 -1.52 21.85
CA ASP A 121 -10.64 -0.21 21.24
C ASP A 121 -9.27 0.38 20.85
N MET A 122 -8.20 -0.15 21.42
CA MET A 122 -6.84 0.31 21.16
C MET A 122 -6.17 -0.39 19.96
N PHE A 123 -6.73 -1.54 19.51
CA PHE A 123 -6.23 -2.30 18.36
C PHE A 123 -6.88 -1.78 17.08
N ASP A 124 -6.45 -0.62 16.62
CA ASP A 124 -7.01 0.08 15.47
C ASP A 124 -5.93 0.68 14.55
N LEU A 125 -6.35 1.23 13.41
CA LEU A 125 -5.43 1.83 12.44
C LEU A 125 -4.64 3.03 12.99
N VAL A 126 -5.06 3.60 14.13
CA VAL A 126 -4.30 4.66 14.81
C VAL A 126 -3.08 4.06 15.49
N SER A 127 -3.24 3.01 16.28
CA SER A 127 -2.13 2.35 16.99
C SER A 127 -1.14 1.68 16.03
N TYR A 128 -1.61 1.15 14.90
CA TYR A 128 -0.80 0.46 13.90
C TYR A 128 -0.31 1.42 12.80
N ASN A 129 -1.18 1.79 11.89
CA ASN A 129 -0.84 2.44 10.62
C ASN A 129 -0.39 3.90 10.80
N LYS A 130 -1.17 4.70 11.56
CA LYS A 130 -0.77 6.08 11.91
C LYS A 130 0.53 6.07 12.72
N GLY A 131 0.63 5.20 13.70
CA GLY A 131 1.82 5.10 14.55
C GLY A 131 3.06 4.72 13.77
N GLY A 132 2.97 3.74 12.85
CA GLY A 132 4.06 3.38 11.93
C GLY A 132 4.50 4.54 11.04
N ALA A 133 3.55 5.30 10.47
CA ALA A 133 3.84 6.49 9.68
C ALA A 133 4.53 7.58 10.52
N ILE A 134 4.09 7.79 11.78
CA ILE A 134 4.72 8.75 12.70
C ILE A 134 6.17 8.34 13.03
N LEU A 135 6.44 7.05 13.24
CA LEU A 135 7.82 6.56 13.44
C LEU A 135 8.68 6.79 12.20
N HIS A 136 8.13 6.62 11.00
CA HIS A 136 8.84 6.97 9.77
C HIS A 136 9.17 8.45 9.69
N MET A 137 8.22 9.35 9.99
CA MET A 137 8.45 10.78 10.08
C MET A 137 9.56 11.12 11.08
N LEU A 138 9.51 10.51 12.25
CA LEU A 138 10.47 10.74 13.33
C LEU A 138 11.88 10.31 12.93
N ARG A 139 12.02 9.13 12.31
CA ARG A 139 13.28 8.65 11.73
C ARG A 139 13.84 9.62 10.70
N ARG A 140 13.00 10.10 9.78
CA ARG A 140 13.41 11.06 8.74
C ARG A 140 13.83 12.41 9.32
N TYR A 141 13.18 12.86 10.39
CA TYR A 141 13.51 14.09 11.10
C TYR A 141 14.82 14.00 11.91
N LEU A 142 15.06 12.87 12.54
CA LEU A 142 16.26 12.65 13.38
C LEU A 142 17.48 12.20 12.58
N GLY A 143 17.26 11.47 11.48
CA GLY A 143 18.26 10.69 10.78
C GLY A 143 18.41 9.28 11.38
N ASP A 144 18.89 8.34 10.58
CA ASP A 144 18.96 6.91 10.92
C ASP A 144 19.76 6.66 12.21
N ASP A 145 20.95 7.24 12.32
CA ASP A 145 21.84 7.00 13.47
C ASP A 145 21.19 7.41 14.79
N ALA A 146 20.63 8.62 14.87
CA ALA A 146 19.99 9.10 16.09
C ALA A 146 18.71 8.34 16.41
N PHE A 147 17.92 7.97 15.38
CA PHE A 147 16.70 7.20 15.56
C PHE A 147 17.00 5.81 16.11
N PHE A 148 17.85 5.02 15.46
CA PHE A 148 18.15 3.66 15.89
C PHE A 148 18.91 3.57 17.21
N GLN A 149 19.80 4.51 17.48
CA GLN A 149 20.45 4.59 18.79
C GLN A 149 19.47 5.00 19.89
N GLY A 150 18.53 5.91 19.61
CA GLY A 150 17.52 6.35 20.55
C GLY A 150 16.54 5.24 20.94
N ILE A 151 16.06 4.45 19.96
CA ILE A 151 15.23 3.29 20.28
C ILE A 151 16.01 2.18 21.01
N THR A 152 17.30 2.04 20.71
CA THR A 152 18.17 1.13 21.47
C THR A 152 18.35 1.57 22.93
N ASP A 153 18.49 2.87 23.17
CA ASP A 153 18.56 3.43 24.53
C ASP A 153 17.23 3.23 25.27
N TYR A 154 16.10 3.43 24.58
CA TYR A 154 14.76 3.17 25.13
C TYR A 154 14.60 1.69 25.57
N LEU A 155 14.94 0.75 24.70
CA LEU A 155 14.83 -0.68 24.99
C LEU A 155 15.74 -1.08 26.16
N LYS A 156 17.00 -0.66 26.16
CA LYS A 156 17.95 -0.98 27.23
C LYS A 156 17.59 -0.35 28.59
N THR A 157 16.99 0.84 28.57
CA THR A 157 16.63 1.54 29.80
C THR A 157 15.42 0.91 30.47
N ASN A 158 14.53 0.31 29.67
CA ASN A 158 13.26 -0.23 30.15
C ASN A 158 13.18 -1.77 30.05
N GLU A 159 14.30 -2.46 29.75
CA GLU A 159 14.31 -3.91 29.56
C GLU A 159 13.77 -4.67 30.77
N TYR A 160 12.93 -5.68 30.49
CA TYR A 160 12.17 -6.48 31.47
C TYR A 160 11.21 -5.66 32.34
N GLY A 161 10.84 -4.48 31.90
CA GLY A 161 9.90 -3.57 32.55
C GLY A 161 8.84 -3.06 31.57
N THR A 162 8.28 -1.93 31.92
CA THR A 162 7.25 -1.27 31.11
C THR A 162 7.78 0.04 30.49
N GLY A 163 7.19 0.40 29.35
CA GLY A 163 7.52 1.61 28.63
C GLY A 163 6.30 2.40 28.19
N GLU A 164 6.48 3.71 28.00
CA GLU A 164 5.46 4.63 27.52
C GLU A 164 6.06 5.63 26.53
N ALA A 165 5.20 6.38 25.82
CA ALA A 165 5.61 7.35 24.81
C ALA A 165 6.56 8.43 25.35
N HIS A 166 6.41 8.85 26.60
CA HIS A 166 7.32 9.84 27.21
C HIS A 166 8.73 9.31 27.41
N GLN A 167 8.88 8.05 27.81
CA GLN A 167 10.20 7.42 27.95
C GLN A 167 10.89 7.27 26.59
N LEU A 168 10.11 6.90 25.55
CA LEU A 168 10.61 6.87 24.17
C LEU A 168 11.12 8.27 23.75
N ARG A 169 10.32 9.33 23.98
CA ARG A 169 10.73 10.70 23.69
C ARG A 169 12.03 11.07 24.38
N LEU A 170 12.15 10.81 25.68
CA LEU A 170 13.34 11.16 26.46
C LEU A 170 14.60 10.44 25.98
N SER A 171 14.50 9.16 25.59
CA SER A 171 15.62 8.42 25.00
C SER A 171 16.05 9.01 23.65
N LEU A 172 15.10 9.36 22.79
CA LEU A 172 15.37 10.00 21.50
C LEU A 172 15.97 11.41 21.67
N GLU A 173 15.47 12.21 22.60
CA GLU A 173 16.03 13.54 22.94
C GLU A 173 17.46 13.42 23.47
N LYS A 174 17.70 12.48 24.38
CA LYS A 174 19.03 12.21 24.95
C LYS A 174 20.07 11.91 23.88
N ILE A 175 19.70 11.10 22.88
CA ILE A 175 20.63 10.68 21.82
C ILE A 175 20.76 11.75 20.74
N SER A 176 19.65 12.36 20.30
CA SER A 176 19.68 13.32 19.20
C SER A 176 20.09 14.73 19.59
N GLY A 177 19.96 15.07 20.88
CA GLY A 177 20.15 16.45 21.39
C GLY A 177 19.07 17.43 20.95
N LYS A 178 17.97 16.96 20.33
CA LYS A 178 16.84 17.78 19.85
C LYS A 178 15.70 17.74 20.86
N ASP A 179 15.01 18.86 21.06
CA ASP A 179 13.72 18.89 21.75
C ASP A 179 12.64 18.31 20.84
N LEU A 180 12.01 17.23 21.29
CA LEU A 180 10.93 16.54 20.60
C LEU A 180 9.56 16.77 21.22
N SER A 181 9.46 17.64 22.24
CA SER A 181 8.20 17.94 22.92
C SER A 181 7.10 18.36 21.95
N TRP A 182 7.46 19.24 20.98
CA TRP A 182 6.52 19.69 19.94
C TRP A 182 6.00 18.55 19.08
N PHE A 183 6.89 17.57 18.73
CA PHE A 183 6.55 16.45 17.88
C PHE A 183 5.61 15.48 18.60
N PHE A 184 5.94 15.10 19.83
CA PHE A 184 5.10 14.20 20.62
C PHE A 184 3.76 14.83 20.99
N ASN A 185 3.72 16.10 21.39
CA ASN A 185 2.47 16.80 21.66
C ASN A 185 1.54 16.83 20.45
N GLN A 186 2.08 16.99 19.24
CA GLN A 186 1.30 17.06 18.01
C GLN A 186 0.89 15.69 17.49
N TRP A 187 1.76 14.69 17.55
CA TRP A 187 1.55 13.42 16.84
C TRP A 187 1.17 12.26 17.75
N TYR A 188 1.57 12.28 19.03
CA TYR A 188 1.22 11.24 20.01
C TYR A 188 0.04 11.62 20.90
N PHE A 189 -0.04 12.90 21.31
CA PHE A 189 -1.02 13.39 22.28
C PHE A 189 -2.07 14.31 21.65
N SER A 190 -2.22 14.26 20.33
CA SER A 190 -3.27 14.94 19.57
C SER A 190 -3.68 14.09 18.37
N HIS A 191 -4.89 14.31 17.90
CA HIS A 191 -5.49 13.54 16.80
C HIS A 191 -5.29 14.19 15.44
N GLY A 192 -5.76 13.49 14.39
CA GLY A 192 -5.78 13.98 13.01
C GLY A 192 -4.41 14.01 12.34
N ASN A 193 -4.40 14.61 11.17
CA ASN A 193 -3.25 14.93 10.34
C ASN A 193 -3.56 16.18 9.48
N PRO A 194 -2.55 16.89 8.95
CA PRO A 194 -2.82 18.04 8.09
C PRO A 194 -3.47 17.63 6.78
N THR A 195 -4.48 18.41 6.35
CA THR A 195 -5.01 18.44 4.99
C THR A 195 -4.46 19.68 4.31
N VAL A 196 -3.65 19.48 3.29
CA VAL A 196 -2.85 20.53 2.64
C VAL A 196 -3.34 20.78 1.23
N LYS A 197 -3.71 22.03 0.93
CA LYS A 197 -3.89 22.52 -0.44
C LYS A 197 -2.66 23.28 -0.88
N VAL A 198 -2.14 22.98 -2.06
CA VAL A 198 -0.95 23.58 -2.65
C VAL A 198 -1.32 24.54 -3.77
N GLU A 199 -0.78 25.76 -3.73
CA GLU A 199 -0.88 26.72 -4.82
C GLU A 199 0.53 27.13 -5.27
N LYS A 200 0.78 27.07 -6.57
CA LYS A 200 2.09 27.36 -7.18
C LYS A 200 1.97 28.46 -8.20
N GLN A 201 2.84 29.46 -8.13
CA GLN A 201 2.87 30.56 -9.09
C GLN A 201 4.32 30.95 -9.43
N TYR A 202 4.65 30.93 -10.72
CA TYR A 202 5.90 31.46 -11.21
C TYR A 202 5.72 32.88 -11.77
N ASP A 203 6.51 33.82 -11.24
CA ASP A 203 6.60 35.19 -11.75
C ASP A 203 7.86 35.33 -12.62
N ALA A 204 7.68 35.40 -13.92
CA ALA A 204 8.76 35.47 -14.90
C ALA A 204 9.56 36.80 -14.80
N TYR A 205 8.90 37.87 -14.37
CA TYR A 205 9.56 39.19 -14.22
C TYR A 205 10.48 39.20 -13.00
N LYS A 206 10.00 38.69 -11.87
CA LYS A 206 10.78 38.57 -10.62
C LYS A 206 11.72 37.38 -10.62
N LYS A 207 11.58 36.46 -11.58
CA LYS A 207 12.29 35.15 -11.62
C LYS A 207 12.12 34.41 -10.30
N GLN A 208 10.89 34.27 -9.84
CA GLN A 208 10.55 33.70 -8.54
C GLN A 208 9.40 32.73 -8.66
N LEU A 209 9.55 31.56 -8.05
CA LEU A 209 8.47 30.63 -7.77
C LEU A 209 7.96 30.88 -6.36
N SER A 210 6.65 31.10 -6.22
CA SER A 210 5.94 31.14 -4.93
C SER A 210 5.17 29.85 -4.77
N VAL A 211 5.38 29.17 -3.63
CA VAL A 211 4.62 27.97 -3.22
C VAL A 211 3.87 28.33 -1.93
N ARG A 212 2.55 28.24 -1.99
CA ARG A 212 1.67 28.46 -0.84
C ARG A 212 1.15 27.12 -0.36
N ILE A 213 1.32 26.87 0.93
CA ILE A 213 0.84 25.69 1.65
C ILE A 213 -0.30 26.14 2.55
N LEU A 214 -1.52 25.70 2.23
CA LEU A 214 -2.74 26.04 2.94
C LEU A 214 -3.20 24.81 3.72
N GLN A 215 -3.26 24.90 5.04
CA GLN A 215 -3.86 23.87 5.87
C GLN A 215 -5.36 24.11 5.95
N THR A 216 -6.18 23.16 5.47
CA THR A 216 -7.61 23.32 5.24
C THR A 216 -8.50 22.50 6.19
N GLN A 217 -7.91 21.71 7.08
CA GLN A 217 -8.60 21.02 8.17
C GLN A 217 -9.14 22.01 9.21
N ASP A 218 -9.80 21.53 10.26
CA ASP A 218 -10.34 22.38 11.34
C ASP A 218 -9.25 23.32 11.89
N GLU A 219 -9.58 24.60 12.00
CA GLU A 219 -8.67 25.69 12.41
C GLU A 219 -7.96 25.49 13.77
N LYS A 220 -8.52 24.64 14.63
CA LYS A 220 -7.94 24.33 15.94
C LYS A 220 -6.77 23.34 15.89
N LEU A 221 -6.56 22.69 14.74
CA LEU A 221 -5.63 21.57 14.57
C LEU A 221 -4.52 21.88 13.56
N TYR A 222 -3.98 23.08 13.53
CA TYR A 222 -2.86 23.38 12.64
C TYR A 222 -1.58 22.66 13.08
N PHE A 223 -0.91 22.06 12.12
CA PHE A 223 0.30 21.28 12.30
C PHE A 223 1.55 22.04 11.86
N GLN A 224 2.67 21.77 12.53
CA GLN A 224 4.00 22.20 12.08
C GLN A 224 4.87 21.01 11.72
N PHE A 225 5.64 21.14 10.66
CA PHE A 225 6.50 20.06 10.17
C PHE A 225 7.54 20.57 9.18
N PRO A 226 8.69 19.88 9.03
CA PRO A 226 9.58 20.09 7.90
C PRO A 226 8.94 19.50 6.65
N LEU A 227 8.97 20.23 5.54
CA LEU A 227 8.39 19.80 4.26
C LEU A 227 9.44 19.88 3.15
N ASP A 228 9.68 18.79 2.49
CA ASP A 228 10.53 18.76 1.30
C ASP A 228 9.72 19.17 0.06
N ILE A 229 10.34 20.04 -0.75
CA ILE A 229 9.83 20.54 -2.03
C ILE A 229 10.91 20.32 -3.08
N ASP A 230 10.65 19.49 -4.07
CA ASP A 230 11.53 19.28 -5.21
C ASP A 230 11.11 20.16 -6.39
N ILE A 231 12.02 21.02 -6.84
CA ILE A 231 11.83 21.89 -8.00
C ILE A 231 12.66 21.35 -9.16
N TYR A 232 11.99 20.95 -10.24
CA TYR A 232 12.63 20.39 -11.44
C TYR A 232 12.80 21.44 -12.52
N GLN A 233 14.02 21.57 -13.02
CA GLN A 233 14.38 22.39 -14.15
C GLN A 233 15.41 21.64 -15.00
N GLU A 234 15.20 21.58 -16.32
CA GLU A 234 16.17 20.97 -17.26
C GLU A 234 16.61 19.55 -16.83
N ASN A 235 15.63 18.71 -16.44
CA ASN A 235 15.81 17.33 -15.93
C ASN A 235 16.65 17.22 -14.65
N LYS A 236 16.79 18.29 -13.89
CA LYS A 236 17.47 18.29 -12.61
C LYS A 236 16.53 18.74 -11.49
N ALA A 237 16.45 17.95 -10.43
CA ALA A 237 15.74 18.32 -9.22
C ALA A 237 16.65 19.08 -8.27
N THR A 238 16.10 20.12 -7.64
CA THR A 238 16.70 20.77 -6.48
C THR A 238 15.73 20.65 -5.32
N ARG A 239 16.16 19.97 -4.25
CA ARG A 239 15.37 19.81 -3.04
C ARG A 239 15.55 20.98 -2.10
N HIS A 240 14.43 21.49 -1.59
CA HIS A 240 14.35 22.50 -0.56
C HIS A 240 13.54 21.97 0.61
N THR A 241 14.13 21.93 1.81
CA THR A 241 13.39 21.62 3.04
C THR A 241 12.95 22.93 3.69
N VAL A 242 11.66 23.13 3.84
CA VAL A 242 11.05 24.31 4.46
C VAL A 242 10.32 23.93 5.75
N TRP A 243 10.18 24.86 6.67
CA TRP A 243 9.42 24.63 7.89
C TRP A 243 8.01 25.20 7.76
N VAL A 244 7.02 24.32 7.65
CA VAL A 244 5.59 24.70 7.73
C VAL A 244 5.26 24.97 9.18
N LYS A 245 4.75 26.18 9.47
CA LYS A 245 4.33 26.59 10.82
C LYS A 245 2.88 26.18 11.05
N ALA A 246 2.51 25.96 12.32
CA ALA A 246 1.14 25.65 12.75
C ALA A 246 0.20 26.87 12.56
N ARG A 247 -0.20 27.11 11.31
CA ARG A 247 -1.14 28.18 10.89
C ARG A 247 -1.75 27.86 9.54
N GLY A 248 -2.88 28.50 9.21
CA GLY A 248 -3.63 28.22 8.00
C GLY A 248 -2.88 28.45 6.68
N GLU A 249 -1.92 29.39 6.65
CA GLU A 249 -1.16 29.67 5.42
C GLU A 249 0.33 29.84 5.69
N ASN A 250 1.15 29.19 4.85
CA ASN A 250 2.58 29.36 4.77
C ASN A 250 2.99 29.61 3.31
N THR A 251 3.79 30.64 3.04
CA THR A 251 4.28 30.98 1.71
C THR A 251 5.79 30.90 1.66
N PHE A 252 6.32 30.19 0.66
CA PHE A 252 7.73 30.01 0.39
C PHE A 252 8.09 30.52 -0.98
N ASN A 253 9.18 31.28 -1.10
CA ASN A 253 9.62 31.91 -2.33
C ASN A 253 11.00 31.38 -2.72
N PHE A 254 11.11 30.89 -3.96
CA PHE A 254 12.32 30.31 -4.50
C PHE A 254 12.79 31.15 -5.70
N PRO A 255 14.01 31.70 -5.69
CA PRO A 255 14.57 32.37 -6.86
C PRO A 255 14.92 31.30 -7.91
N ILE A 256 14.26 31.34 -9.05
CA ILE A 256 14.49 30.43 -10.18
C ILE A 256 14.45 31.21 -11.51
N SER A 257 15.36 30.90 -12.42
CA SER A 257 15.55 31.68 -13.66
C SER A 257 14.47 31.45 -14.73
N LYS A 258 13.83 30.30 -14.72
CA LYS A 258 12.80 29.86 -15.67
C LYS A 258 11.65 29.19 -14.92
N ALA A 259 10.48 29.10 -15.55
CA ALA A 259 9.38 28.28 -15.03
C ALA A 259 9.86 26.84 -14.80
N PRO A 260 9.47 26.20 -13.68
CA PRO A 260 9.85 24.82 -13.43
C PRO A 260 9.11 23.87 -14.38
N ASP A 261 9.73 22.74 -14.71
CA ASP A 261 9.09 21.63 -15.43
C ASP A 261 8.11 20.89 -14.52
N LEU A 262 8.42 20.83 -13.20
CA LEU A 262 7.61 20.22 -12.17
C LEU A 262 7.99 20.83 -10.80
N VAL A 263 6.99 20.96 -9.92
CA VAL A 263 7.19 21.19 -8.48
C VAL A 263 6.50 20.08 -7.72
N ASN A 264 7.26 19.30 -6.98
CA ASN A 264 6.79 18.17 -6.19
C ASN A 264 6.80 18.50 -4.70
N ILE A 265 5.68 18.28 -4.05
CA ILE A 265 5.51 18.52 -2.62
C ILE A 265 5.55 17.18 -1.89
N ASN A 266 6.24 17.11 -0.75
CA ASN A 266 6.37 15.86 0.04
C ASN A 266 6.72 14.65 -0.86
N PRO A 267 7.78 14.73 -1.68
CA PRO A 267 8.02 13.81 -2.80
C PRO A 267 8.08 12.34 -2.36
N GLU A 268 8.70 12.05 -1.22
CA GLU A 268 8.81 10.67 -0.71
C GLU A 268 7.63 10.26 0.20
N GLY A 269 6.62 11.13 0.36
CA GLY A 269 5.48 10.83 1.24
C GLY A 269 5.83 10.77 2.72
N VAL A 270 6.91 11.44 3.13
CA VAL A 270 7.42 11.37 4.51
C VAL A 270 6.41 11.90 5.52
N ILE A 271 5.80 13.04 5.22
CA ILE A 271 4.83 13.66 6.13
C ILE A 271 3.47 13.00 5.95
N LEU A 272 2.92 12.49 7.03
CA LEU A 272 1.54 12.00 7.10
C LEU A 272 0.60 13.19 6.89
N MET A 273 0.10 13.36 5.68
CA MET A 273 -0.84 14.43 5.32
C MET A 273 -1.70 14.03 4.13
N GLU A 274 -2.89 14.61 4.05
CA GLU A 274 -3.67 14.62 2.83
C GLU A 274 -3.23 15.79 1.96
N GLU A 275 -3.03 15.54 0.67
CA GLU A 275 -2.44 16.52 -0.25
C GLU A 275 -3.37 16.78 -1.44
N GLN A 276 -3.73 18.04 -1.61
CA GLN A 276 -4.40 18.55 -2.80
C GLN A 276 -3.41 19.41 -3.59
N ASP A 277 -2.66 18.77 -4.47
CA ASP A 277 -1.66 19.40 -5.35
C ASP A 277 -1.98 19.14 -6.82
N PRO A 278 -2.96 19.87 -7.41
CA PRO A 278 -3.34 19.67 -8.80
C PRO A 278 -2.20 20.03 -9.74
N LYS A 279 -1.97 19.15 -10.72
CA LYS A 279 -0.96 19.28 -11.77
C LYS A 279 -1.61 19.13 -13.14
N THR A 280 -0.98 19.66 -14.15
CA THR A 280 -1.36 19.43 -15.56
C THR A 280 -0.94 18.03 -16.02
N VAL A 281 -1.58 17.51 -17.07
CA VAL A 281 -1.17 16.23 -17.70
C VAL A 281 0.31 16.24 -18.09
N LYS A 282 0.82 17.39 -18.55
CA LYS A 282 2.25 17.57 -18.89
C LYS A 282 3.15 17.41 -17.67
N GLU A 283 2.77 17.98 -16.52
CA GLU A 283 3.52 17.82 -15.28
C GLU A 283 3.44 16.37 -14.77
N TYR A 284 2.29 15.69 -14.85
CA TYR A 284 2.17 14.28 -14.51
C TYR A 284 3.01 13.38 -15.45
N LEU A 285 3.04 13.67 -16.76
CA LEU A 285 3.91 12.94 -17.69
C LEU A 285 5.38 13.11 -17.34
N TYR A 286 5.80 14.34 -17.03
CA TYR A 286 7.14 14.61 -16.57
C TYR A 286 7.44 13.90 -15.25
N GLN A 287 6.50 13.91 -14.31
CA GLN A 287 6.62 13.28 -12.98
C GLN A 287 6.83 11.77 -13.08
N VAL A 288 6.03 11.05 -13.86
CA VAL A 288 6.18 9.60 -14.03
C VAL A 288 7.50 9.22 -14.71
N GLN A 289 8.04 10.09 -15.55
CA GLN A 289 9.29 9.84 -16.28
C GLN A 289 10.55 10.20 -15.50
N HIS A 290 10.48 11.15 -14.55
CA HIS A 290 11.67 11.76 -13.95
C HIS A 290 11.71 11.74 -12.43
N ALA A 291 10.57 11.55 -11.73
CA ALA A 291 10.58 11.48 -10.26
C ALA A 291 11.17 10.15 -9.78
N PRO A 292 12.18 10.19 -8.89
CA PRO A 292 12.82 8.96 -8.42
C PRO A 292 12.00 8.20 -7.37
N ASP A 293 11.10 8.89 -6.68
CA ASP A 293 10.32 8.35 -5.57
C ASP A 293 8.99 7.74 -6.03
N LEU A 294 8.59 6.68 -5.35
CA LEU A 294 7.37 5.92 -5.68
C LEU A 294 6.10 6.76 -5.54
N LYS A 295 5.98 7.55 -4.45
CA LYS A 295 4.79 8.37 -4.19
C LYS A 295 4.46 9.27 -5.36
N SER A 296 5.47 9.96 -5.90
CA SER A 296 5.31 10.83 -7.04
C SER A 296 4.87 10.08 -8.30
N ARG A 297 5.50 8.94 -8.59
CA ARG A 297 5.14 8.12 -9.76
C ARG A 297 3.72 7.56 -9.66
N MET A 298 3.31 7.10 -8.47
CA MET A 298 1.93 6.65 -8.21
C MET A 298 0.93 7.81 -8.30
N GLN A 299 1.23 8.97 -7.73
CA GLN A 299 0.38 10.16 -7.81
C GLN A 299 0.09 10.56 -9.26
N ALA A 300 1.09 10.49 -10.14
CA ALA A 300 0.92 10.80 -11.56
C ALA A 300 -0.12 9.90 -12.25
N ILE A 301 -0.29 8.67 -11.76
CA ILE A 301 -1.28 7.72 -12.29
C ILE A 301 -2.64 7.94 -11.66
N THR A 302 -2.70 8.06 -10.33
CA THR A 302 -3.98 8.05 -9.57
C THR A 302 -4.74 9.37 -9.64
N ALA A 303 -4.04 10.51 -9.84
CA ALA A 303 -4.64 11.84 -9.85
C ALA A 303 -5.28 12.23 -11.20
N LEU A 304 -5.09 11.45 -12.26
CA LEU A 304 -5.67 11.72 -13.57
C LEU A 304 -7.18 11.48 -13.59
N GLY A 305 -7.93 12.32 -14.34
CA GLY A 305 -9.34 12.08 -14.64
C GLY A 305 -9.56 10.87 -15.56
N GLU A 306 -10.81 10.42 -15.68
CA GLU A 306 -11.17 9.20 -16.42
C GLU A 306 -10.86 9.26 -17.93
N SER A 307 -10.77 10.44 -18.53
CA SER A 307 -10.58 10.65 -19.97
C SER A 307 -9.28 11.35 -20.36
N GLU A 308 -8.40 11.64 -19.39
CA GLU A 308 -7.19 12.43 -19.60
C GLU A 308 -5.94 11.64 -19.20
N GLY A 309 -4.82 11.89 -19.87
CA GLY A 309 -3.52 11.37 -19.43
C GLY A 309 -3.18 9.95 -19.88
N LYS A 310 -3.82 9.43 -20.95
CA LYS A 310 -3.46 8.13 -21.52
C LYS A 310 -1.96 7.98 -21.78
N GLU A 311 -1.30 9.06 -22.21
CA GLU A 311 0.15 9.07 -22.44
C GLU A 311 0.95 8.90 -21.14
N VAL A 312 0.46 9.38 -20.01
CA VAL A 312 1.08 9.17 -18.69
C VAL A 312 1.01 7.68 -18.32
N LEU A 313 -0.15 7.07 -18.51
CA LEU A 313 -0.36 5.64 -18.23
C LEU A 313 0.51 4.77 -19.14
N LEU A 314 0.62 5.10 -20.42
CA LEU A 314 1.50 4.39 -21.36
C LEU A 314 2.98 4.54 -21.00
N ALA A 315 3.41 5.71 -20.51
CA ALA A 315 4.76 5.90 -20.00
C ALA A 315 5.02 5.05 -18.75
N ALA A 316 4.05 4.96 -17.84
CA ALA A 316 4.11 4.17 -16.61
C ALA A 316 4.22 2.66 -16.84
N LEU A 317 3.85 2.14 -18.02
CA LEU A 317 4.07 0.72 -18.38
C LEU A 317 5.56 0.32 -18.40
N HIS A 318 6.47 1.29 -18.38
CA HIS A 318 7.92 1.08 -18.37
C HIS A 318 8.56 1.36 -17.00
N ASP A 319 7.74 1.61 -15.97
CA ASP A 319 8.25 1.88 -14.62
C ASP A 319 9.05 0.68 -14.08
N PRO A 320 10.17 0.93 -13.37
CA PRO A 320 10.94 -0.16 -12.76
C PRO A 320 10.14 -0.95 -11.72
N TYR A 321 9.23 -0.29 -11.00
CA TYR A 321 8.45 -0.95 -9.96
C TYR A 321 7.10 -1.47 -10.49
N PHE A 322 6.87 -2.75 -10.29
CA PHE A 322 5.74 -3.47 -10.90
C PHE A 322 4.36 -2.94 -10.45
N LYS A 323 4.21 -2.44 -9.21
CA LYS A 323 2.92 -1.89 -8.76
C LYS A 323 2.53 -0.63 -9.54
N VAL A 324 3.50 0.18 -9.98
CA VAL A 324 3.26 1.32 -10.87
C VAL A 324 2.77 0.83 -12.24
N ARG A 325 3.43 -0.21 -12.80
CA ARG A 325 2.99 -0.83 -14.07
C ARG A 325 1.58 -1.42 -13.96
N ASN A 326 1.27 -2.08 -12.84
CA ASN A 326 -0.05 -2.67 -12.60
C ASN A 326 -1.15 -1.60 -12.49
N ALA A 327 -0.92 -0.54 -11.72
CA ALA A 327 -1.85 0.57 -11.62
C ALA A 327 -2.11 1.25 -12.98
N ALA A 328 -1.08 1.38 -13.81
CA ALA A 328 -1.23 1.89 -15.17
C ALA A 328 -2.04 0.94 -16.07
N LEU A 329 -1.80 -0.38 -16.00
CA LEU A 329 -2.56 -1.38 -16.75
C LEU A 329 -4.04 -1.38 -16.36
N GLU A 330 -4.34 -1.31 -15.08
CA GLU A 330 -5.70 -1.22 -14.55
C GLU A 330 -6.43 0.00 -15.13
N ARG A 331 -5.83 1.19 -15.00
CA ARG A 331 -6.39 2.45 -15.51
C ARG A 331 -6.51 2.49 -17.04
N LEU A 332 -5.63 1.82 -17.77
CA LEU A 332 -5.71 1.73 -19.23
C LEU A 332 -6.90 0.91 -19.71
N SER A 333 -7.56 0.11 -18.86
CA SER A 333 -8.78 -0.63 -19.20
C SER A 333 -9.94 0.28 -19.60
N ASP A 334 -9.95 1.52 -19.10
CA ASP A 334 -10.99 2.52 -19.36
C ASP A 334 -10.78 3.25 -20.72
N TYR A 335 -9.63 3.01 -21.38
CA TYR A 335 -9.29 3.70 -22.61
C TYR A 335 -9.35 2.79 -23.84
N PRO A 336 -9.80 3.33 -25.01
CA PRO A 336 -9.64 2.60 -26.26
C PRO A 336 -8.16 2.55 -26.63
N LEU A 337 -7.61 1.32 -26.72
CA LEU A 337 -6.21 1.10 -27.08
C LEU A 337 -6.07 0.75 -28.56
N SER A 338 -5.11 1.36 -29.23
CA SER A 338 -4.69 0.98 -30.60
C SER A 338 -3.92 -0.34 -30.60
N ARG A 339 -3.79 -0.97 -31.77
CA ARG A 339 -2.99 -2.20 -31.92
C ARG A 339 -1.53 -2.05 -31.47
N LYS A 340 -0.95 -0.86 -31.67
CA LYS A 340 0.42 -0.56 -31.23
C LYS A 340 0.52 -0.53 -29.70
N GLU A 341 -0.46 0.06 -29.01
CA GLU A 341 -0.52 0.12 -27.55
C GLU A 341 -0.81 -1.28 -26.97
N LEU A 342 -1.75 -2.04 -27.56
CA LEU A 342 -2.00 -3.44 -27.18
C LEU A 342 -0.77 -4.33 -27.38
N ALA A 343 0.11 -4.03 -28.35
CA ALA A 343 1.37 -4.75 -28.51
C ALA A 343 2.35 -4.52 -27.33
N GLN A 344 2.33 -3.33 -26.70
CA GLN A 344 3.09 -3.08 -25.48
C GLN A 344 2.52 -3.89 -24.30
N VAL A 345 1.20 -3.90 -24.14
CA VAL A 345 0.52 -4.70 -23.12
C VAL A 345 0.82 -6.20 -23.31
N LYS A 346 0.76 -6.70 -24.56
CA LYS A 346 1.12 -8.09 -24.89
C LYS A 346 2.56 -8.42 -24.47
N LYS A 347 3.50 -7.49 -24.63
CA LYS A 347 4.88 -7.70 -24.20
C LYS A 347 4.96 -7.90 -22.69
N LEU A 348 4.24 -7.11 -21.89
CA LEU A 348 4.16 -7.30 -20.44
C LEU A 348 3.53 -8.67 -20.11
N ALA A 349 2.41 -9.01 -20.73
CA ALA A 349 1.74 -10.31 -20.52
C ALA A 349 2.63 -11.53 -20.79
N THR A 350 3.64 -11.41 -21.66
CA THR A 350 4.50 -12.54 -22.07
C THR A 350 5.88 -12.54 -21.40
N SER A 351 6.42 -11.40 -21.02
CA SER A 351 7.84 -11.27 -20.67
C SER A 351 8.15 -10.33 -19.51
N ASP A 352 7.14 -9.81 -18.81
CA ASP A 352 7.40 -9.09 -17.55
C ASP A 352 8.03 -10.06 -16.53
N PRO A 353 9.02 -9.62 -15.73
CA PRO A 353 9.58 -10.46 -14.68
C PRO A 353 8.55 -10.82 -13.60
N GLU A 354 7.59 -9.93 -13.34
CA GLU A 354 6.60 -10.07 -12.27
C GLU A 354 5.32 -10.74 -12.77
N ASN A 355 4.91 -11.82 -12.11
CA ASN A 355 3.69 -12.54 -12.46
C ASN A 355 2.44 -11.69 -12.29
N LEU A 356 2.37 -10.86 -11.24
CA LEU A 356 1.25 -9.94 -11.04
C LEU A 356 1.10 -8.94 -12.19
N THR A 357 2.19 -8.51 -12.82
CA THR A 357 2.13 -7.65 -14.02
C THR A 357 1.69 -8.43 -15.25
N LYS A 358 2.16 -9.69 -15.42
CA LYS A 358 1.64 -10.56 -16.49
C LYS A 358 0.14 -10.74 -16.37
N SER A 359 -0.35 -11.03 -15.16
CA SER A 359 -1.77 -11.17 -14.85
C SER A 359 -2.57 -9.93 -15.23
N ALA A 360 -2.17 -8.74 -14.74
CA ALA A 360 -2.82 -7.46 -15.05
C ALA A 360 -2.86 -7.18 -16.55
N ALA A 361 -1.78 -7.48 -17.27
CA ALA A 361 -1.71 -7.33 -18.72
C ALA A 361 -2.64 -8.32 -19.46
N ILE A 362 -2.78 -9.56 -18.99
CA ILE A 362 -3.72 -10.53 -19.53
C ILE A 362 -5.17 -10.07 -19.34
N TRP A 363 -5.51 -9.53 -18.15
CA TRP A 363 -6.84 -8.96 -17.87
C TRP A 363 -7.18 -7.85 -18.86
N LEU A 364 -6.24 -6.91 -19.09
CA LEU A 364 -6.44 -5.82 -20.04
C LEU A 364 -6.62 -6.33 -21.49
N LEU A 365 -5.81 -7.29 -21.93
CA LEU A 365 -5.96 -7.89 -23.26
C LEU A 365 -7.31 -8.63 -23.41
N ALA A 366 -7.74 -9.32 -22.37
CA ALA A 366 -9.02 -10.05 -22.34
C ALA A 366 -10.24 -9.13 -22.39
N GLY A 367 -10.14 -7.92 -21.83
CA GLY A 367 -11.15 -6.85 -21.93
C GLY A 367 -11.18 -6.11 -23.28
N SER A 368 -10.13 -6.23 -24.09
CA SER A 368 -10.01 -5.51 -25.35
C SER A 368 -10.90 -6.07 -26.46
N LYS A 369 -11.22 -5.24 -27.46
CA LYS A 369 -11.94 -5.67 -28.67
C LYS A 369 -11.16 -6.70 -29.49
N GLU A 370 -9.85 -6.76 -29.32
CA GLU A 370 -8.93 -7.64 -30.04
C GLU A 370 -8.65 -8.96 -29.27
N ASN A 371 -9.38 -9.25 -28.18
CA ASN A 371 -9.12 -10.35 -27.25
C ASN A 371 -8.89 -11.71 -27.93
N LYS A 372 -9.65 -12.02 -28.99
CA LYS A 372 -9.53 -13.29 -29.72
C LYS A 372 -8.18 -13.51 -30.40
N HIS A 373 -7.46 -12.41 -30.72
CA HIS A 373 -6.11 -12.49 -31.29
C HIS A 373 -5.06 -13.01 -30.29
N TYR A 374 -5.39 -13.03 -29.01
CA TYR A 374 -4.50 -13.44 -27.93
C TYR A 374 -4.81 -14.83 -27.36
N ALA A 375 -5.74 -15.61 -27.97
CA ALA A 375 -6.14 -16.92 -27.46
C ALA A 375 -4.96 -17.86 -27.15
N SER A 376 -3.99 -17.97 -28.09
CA SER A 376 -2.80 -18.80 -27.88
C SER A 376 -1.87 -18.29 -26.75
N LEU A 377 -1.92 -16.98 -26.43
CA LEU A 377 -1.20 -16.43 -25.27
C LEU A 377 -1.87 -16.91 -23.97
N TYR A 378 -3.18 -16.86 -23.89
CA TYR A 378 -3.92 -17.30 -22.70
C TYR A 378 -3.72 -18.79 -22.42
N GLU A 379 -3.74 -19.63 -23.46
CA GLU A 379 -3.45 -21.07 -23.33
C GLU A 379 -2.05 -21.35 -22.78
N LYS A 380 -1.05 -20.59 -23.24
CA LYS A 380 0.33 -20.71 -22.74
C LYS A 380 0.48 -20.22 -21.29
N ALA A 381 -0.28 -19.20 -20.92
CA ALA A 381 -0.26 -18.62 -19.59
C ALA A 381 -0.73 -19.61 -18.51
N LEU A 382 -1.61 -20.57 -18.84
CA LEU A 382 -2.02 -21.64 -17.91
C LEU A 382 -0.87 -22.51 -17.41
N ASN A 383 0.26 -22.55 -18.12
CA ASN A 383 1.42 -23.34 -17.74
C ASN A 383 2.45 -22.55 -16.89
N ILE A 384 2.16 -21.28 -16.59
CA ILE A 384 3.01 -20.47 -15.70
C ILE A 384 2.67 -20.87 -14.25
N PRO A 385 3.66 -21.15 -13.40
CA PRO A 385 3.43 -21.49 -11.99
C PRO A 385 3.11 -20.22 -11.18
N SER A 386 1.89 -19.72 -11.33
CA SER A 386 1.36 -18.49 -10.74
C SER A 386 -0.14 -18.56 -10.67
N GLY A 387 -0.71 -18.45 -9.49
CA GLY A 387 -2.16 -18.43 -9.28
C GLY A 387 -2.82 -17.23 -9.98
N ALA A 388 -2.24 -16.04 -9.84
CA ALA A 388 -2.74 -14.82 -10.47
C ALA A 388 -2.74 -14.91 -12.01
N VAL A 389 -1.69 -15.45 -12.63
CA VAL A 389 -1.60 -15.59 -14.09
C VAL A 389 -2.59 -16.64 -14.61
N LYS A 390 -2.71 -17.79 -13.93
CA LYS A 390 -3.67 -18.84 -14.29
C LYS A 390 -5.11 -18.34 -14.19
N ASN A 391 -5.44 -17.61 -13.11
CA ASN A 391 -6.73 -16.96 -12.93
C ASN A 391 -7.06 -16.03 -14.10
N ALA A 392 -6.18 -15.10 -14.42
CA ALA A 392 -6.36 -14.17 -15.55
C ALA A 392 -6.53 -14.92 -16.89
N ALA A 393 -5.73 -15.97 -17.11
CA ALA A 393 -5.78 -16.78 -18.32
C ALA A 393 -7.09 -17.56 -18.46
N LEU A 394 -7.58 -18.17 -17.37
CA LEU A 394 -8.86 -18.90 -17.35
C LEU A 394 -10.03 -17.97 -17.70
N ASN A 395 -10.09 -16.80 -17.10
CA ASN A 395 -11.09 -15.79 -17.39
C ASN A 395 -11.01 -15.29 -18.85
N ALA A 396 -9.80 -15.08 -19.37
CA ALA A 396 -9.59 -14.68 -20.76
C ALA A 396 -10.05 -15.79 -21.76
N ILE A 397 -9.76 -17.05 -21.44
CA ILE A 397 -10.21 -18.22 -22.23
C ILE A 397 -11.73 -18.32 -22.18
N ALA A 398 -12.35 -18.15 -21.03
CA ALA A 398 -13.81 -18.20 -20.90
C ALA A 398 -14.52 -17.17 -21.78
N ARG A 399 -13.97 -15.96 -21.90
CA ARG A 399 -14.48 -14.89 -22.78
C ARG A 399 -14.26 -15.16 -24.27
N THR A 400 -13.21 -15.91 -24.64
CA THR A 400 -12.83 -16.14 -26.03
C THR A 400 -13.29 -17.51 -26.57
N ASN A 401 -13.28 -18.53 -25.71
CA ASN A 401 -13.63 -19.92 -26.02
C ASN A 401 -14.29 -20.63 -24.82
N PRO A 402 -15.60 -20.40 -24.56
CA PRO A 402 -16.31 -21.01 -23.42
C PRO A 402 -16.28 -22.54 -23.38
N LYS A 403 -16.16 -23.20 -24.53
CA LYS A 403 -16.07 -24.69 -24.61
C LYS A 403 -14.75 -25.17 -23.97
N GLN A 404 -13.67 -24.46 -24.20
CA GLN A 404 -12.35 -24.78 -23.61
C GLN A 404 -12.34 -24.55 -22.12
N ALA A 405 -12.93 -23.46 -21.67
CA ALA A 405 -13.09 -23.17 -20.23
C ALA A 405 -13.88 -24.30 -19.53
N LYS A 406 -14.96 -24.78 -20.16
CA LYS A 406 -15.73 -25.93 -19.68
C LYS A 406 -14.86 -27.20 -19.54
N ASN A 407 -14.05 -27.51 -20.56
CA ASN A 407 -13.16 -28.69 -20.52
C ASN A 407 -12.11 -28.57 -19.39
N PHE A 408 -11.69 -27.34 -19.04
CA PHE A 408 -10.79 -27.10 -17.90
C PHE A 408 -11.52 -27.39 -16.59
N LEU A 409 -12.72 -26.83 -16.40
CA LEU A 409 -13.54 -27.05 -15.20
C LEU A 409 -13.84 -28.55 -14.96
N GLU A 410 -14.09 -29.31 -16.03
CA GLU A 410 -14.37 -30.78 -15.96
C GLU A 410 -13.15 -31.59 -15.51
N LYS A 411 -11.94 -31.07 -15.70
CA LYS A 411 -10.67 -31.74 -15.37
C LYS A 411 -10.03 -31.22 -14.09
N ALA A 412 -10.41 -30.04 -13.64
CA ALA A 412 -9.84 -29.42 -12.44
C ALA A 412 -10.26 -30.24 -11.20
N ASN A 413 -9.27 -30.56 -10.36
CA ASN A 413 -9.52 -31.10 -9.04
C ASN A 413 -9.39 -29.93 -8.04
N PRO A 414 -10.47 -29.46 -7.41
CA PRO A 414 -10.41 -28.30 -6.52
C PRO A 414 -9.45 -28.45 -5.34
N LYS A 415 -9.08 -29.69 -4.98
CA LYS A 415 -8.09 -29.95 -3.90
C LYS A 415 -6.68 -29.52 -4.25
N ASP A 416 -6.37 -29.46 -5.54
CA ASP A 416 -5.04 -29.16 -6.06
C ASP A 416 -4.91 -27.68 -6.44
N LEU A 417 -5.98 -26.88 -6.26
CA LEU A 417 -6.05 -25.48 -6.62
C LEU A 417 -5.78 -24.59 -5.42
N ASP A 418 -5.03 -23.51 -5.63
CA ASP A 418 -4.89 -22.45 -4.65
C ASP A 418 -6.12 -21.49 -4.68
N ILE A 419 -6.13 -20.51 -3.80
CA ILE A 419 -7.26 -19.58 -3.64
C ILE A 419 -7.48 -18.72 -4.91
N ASP A 420 -6.40 -18.30 -5.57
CA ASP A 420 -6.49 -17.49 -6.79
C ASP A 420 -7.04 -18.31 -7.96
N GLU A 421 -6.66 -19.58 -8.06
CA GLU A 421 -7.20 -20.51 -9.06
C GLU A 421 -8.67 -20.82 -8.79
N LEU A 422 -9.07 -21.01 -7.53
CA LEU A 422 -10.47 -21.19 -7.13
C LEU A 422 -11.30 -19.94 -7.45
N ALA A 423 -10.75 -18.75 -7.22
CA ALA A 423 -11.36 -17.49 -7.60
C ALA A 423 -11.60 -17.42 -9.12
N GLY A 424 -10.56 -17.76 -9.89
CA GLY A 424 -10.64 -17.80 -11.35
C GLY A 424 -11.75 -18.71 -11.84
N LEU A 425 -11.85 -19.91 -11.28
CA LEU A 425 -12.90 -20.87 -11.64
C LEU A 425 -14.29 -20.36 -11.24
N THR A 426 -14.42 -19.73 -10.08
CA THR A 426 -15.70 -19.15 -9.62
C THR A 426 -16.15 -18.03 -10.56
N GLY A 427 -15.25 -17.15 -10.96
CA GLY A 427 -15.50 -16.10 -11.94
C GLY A 427 -15.92 -16.66 -13.30
N VAL A 428 -15.22 -17.69 -13.80
CA VAL A 428 -15.58 -18.40 -15.06
C VAL A 428 -16.97 -19.01 -14.98
N ILE A 429 -17.32 -19.66 -13.87
CA ILE A 429 -18.65 -20.24 -13.64
C ILE A 429 -19.72 -19.14 -13.64
N ALA A 430 -19.49 -18.05 -12.92
CA ALA A 430 -20.43 -16.94 -12.80
C ALA A 430 -20.70 -16.28 -14.16
N ASP A 431 -19.65 -15.89 -14.87
CA ASP A 431 -19.75 -15.15 -16.13
C ASP A 431 -20.33 -15.98 -17.28
N ASN A 432 -20.11 -17.29 -17.27
CA ASN A 432 -20.58 -18.20 -18.32
C ASN A 432 -21.82 -19.02 -17.94
N LYS A 433 -22.43 -18.74 -16.78
CA LYS A 433 -23.65 -19.42 -16.32
C LYS A 433 -23.52 -20.94 -16.20
N MET A 434 -22.35 -21.39 -15.74
CA MET A 434 -22.00 -22.84 -15.66
C MET A 434 -22.27 -23.39 -14.24
N THR A 435 -23.46 -23.14 -13.70
CA THR A 435 -23.86 -23.43 -12.31
C THR A 435 -23.77 -24.87 -11.88
N GLN A 436 -23.81 -25.83 -12.86
CA GLN A 436 -23.64 -27.25 -12.57
C GLN A 436 -22.29 -27.62 -11.94
N TYR A 437 -21.29 -26.72 -12.01
CA TYR A 437 -19.96 -26.94 -11.39
C TYR A 437 -19.83 -26.34 -9.96
N LEU A 438 -20.81 -25.53 -9.51
CA LEU A 438 -20.81 -24.97 -8.17
C LEU A 438 -20.71 -26.02 -7.06
N PRO A 439 -21.45 -27.16 -7.11
CA PRO A 439 -21.33 -28.18 -6.07
C PRO A 439 -19.93 -28.75 -5.90
N THR A 440 -19.12 -28.72 -6.96
CA THR A 440 -17.72 -29.19 -6.91
C THR A 440 -16.81 -28.21 -6.14
N LEU A 441 -17.07 -26.91 -6.23
CA LEU A 441 -16.27 -25.86 -5.57
C LEU A 441 -16.78 -25.51 -4.18
N MET A 442 -18.09 -25.68 -3.91
CA MET A 442 -18.74 -25.32 -2.64
C MET A 442 -18.01 -25.82 -1.38
N PRO A 443 -17.59 -27.09 -1.28
CA PRO A 443 -16.92 -27.56 -0.05
C PRO A 443 -15.62 -26.85 0.26
N TYR A 444 -14.96 -26.27 -0.75
CA TYR A 444 -13.68 -25.53 -0.59
C TYR A 444 -13.89 -24.06 -0.26
N LEU A 445 -14.99 -23.48 -0.77
CA LEU A 445 -15.35 -22.08 -0.54
C LEU A 445 -16.02 -21.88 0.83
N VAL A 446 -16.90 -22.81 1.24
CA VAL A 446 -17.60 -22.75 2.54
C VAL A 446 -16.66 -23.01 3.71
N ASN A 447 -15.60 -23.79 3.51
CA ASN A 447 -14.62 -24.07 4.56
C ASN A 447 -13.48 -23.03 4.60
N TYR A 448 -13.58 -21.92 3.87
CA TYR A 448 -12.62 -20.80 3.93
C TYR A 448 -13.20 -19.72 4.86
N PRO A 449 -12.79 -19.66 6.14
CA PRO A 449 -13.52 -18.93 7.19
C PRO A 449 -13.51 -17.41 7.03
N PHE A 450 -12.61 -16.83 6.24
CA PHE A 450 -12.46 -15.38 6.06
C PHE A 450 -12.60 -14.91 4.60
N LEU A 451 -13.39 -15.61 3.81
CA LEU A 451 -13.49 -15.34 2.37
C LEU A 451 -13.95 -13.90 2.04
N GLU A 452 -14.85 -13.32 2.86
CA GLU A 452 -15.34 -11.95 2.64
C GLU A 452 -14.34 -10.88 3.08
N GLU A 453 -13.56 -11.13 4.12
CA GLU A 453 -12.58 -10.18 4.66
C GLU A 453 -11.26 -10.22 3.87
N ASP A 454 -10.75 -11.43 3.59
CA ASP A 454 -9.44 -11.61 2.95
C ASP A 454 -9.50 -11.50 1.42
N ASN A 455 -10.64 -11.87 0.80
CA ASN A 455 -10.82 -11.84 -0.65
C ASN A 455 -12.24 -11.41 -1.06
N PRO A 456 -12.58 -10.12 -0.92
CA PRO A 456 -13.93 -9.61 -1.21
C PRO A 456 -14.35 -9.85 -2.68
N GLN A 457 -13.41 -9.90 -3.63
CA GLN A 457 -13.72 -10.18 -5.02
C GLN A 457 -14.15 -11.64 -5.21
N ILE A 458 -13.47 -12.61 -4.58
CA ILE A 458 -13.84 -14.03 -4.62
C ILE A 458 -15.21 -14.23 -3.98
N ALA A 459 -15.45 -13.61 -2.83
CA ALA A 459 -16.74 -13.64 -2.15
C ALA A 459 -17.86 -13.04 -3.02
N ALA A 460 -17.60 -11.92 -3.70
CA ALA A 460 -18.55 -11.27 -4.61
C ALA A 460 -18.86 -12.13 -5.83
N ASP A 461 -17.86 -12.73 -6.46
CA ASP A 461 -18.04 -13.62 -7.63
C ASP A 461 -18.77 -14.90 -7.22
N PHE A 462 -18.46 -15.46 -6.07
CA PHE A 462 -19.18 -16.59 -5.50
C PHE A 462 -20.64 -16.25 -5.18
N LYS A 463 -20.91 -15.12 -4.51
CA LYS A 463 -22.26 -14.65 -4.21
C LYS A 463 -23.07 -14.41 -5.47
N LYS A 464 -22.46 -13.82 -6.50
CA LYS A 464 -23.06 -13.64 -7.82
C LYS A 464 -23.39 -14.98 -8.48
N ALA A 465 -22.47 -15.95 -8.48
CA ALA A 465 -22.69 -17.28 -9.03
C ALA A 465 -23.78 -18.05 -8.26
N TYR A 466 -23.78 -17.97 -6.94
CA TYR A 466 -24.79 -18.60 -6.07
C TYR A 466 -26.18 -17.98 -6.24
N LEU A 467 -26.31 -16.65 -6.18
CA LEU A 467 -27.59 -15.96 -6.37
C LEU A 467 -28.19 -16.24 -7.76
N TRP A 468 -27.33 -16.33 -8.78
CA TRP A 468 -27.79 -16.68 -10.11
C TRP A 468 -28.24 -18.14 -10.18
N ALA A 469 -27.54 -19.09 -9.53
CA ALA A 469 -27.97 -20.50 -9.45
C ALA A 469 -29.31 -20.66 -8.72
N MET A 470 -29.59 -19.83 -7.72
CA MET A 470 -30.86 -19.83 -6.99
C MET A 470 -32.02 -19.18 -7.76
N SER A 471 -31.73 -18.41 -8.81
CA SER A 471 -32.75 -17.76 -9.65
C SER A 471 -33.25 -18.60 -10.83
N LEU A 472 -32.67 -19.80 -11.02
CA LEU A 472 -33.06 -20.82 -11.99
C LEU A 472 -33.96 -21.85 -11.38
#